data_b2c2469d10d1fdc2ce46f57061c5108e
#
_entry.id   b2c2469d10d1fdc2ce46f57061c5108e
#
_cell.length_a   1.000
_cell.length_b   1.000
_cell.length_c   1.000
_cell.angle_alpha   90.00
_cell.angle_beta   90.00
_cell.angle_gamma   90.00
#
_symmetry.space_group_name_H-M   'P 1'
#
loop_
_entity.id
_entity.type
_entity.pdbx_description
1 polymer ?
#
loop_
_entity_poly.entity_id
_entity_poly.type
_entity_poly.pdbx_seq_one_letter_code
_entity_poly.pdbx_strand_id
1 'polypeptide(L)'
;MPDLIVPTLDISDVSVYYGHKCAVENVSFNAHSGHIYAIIGNNGCGKTSLMKAVMNLTGHNGICRLNGKTLEKMSVKKRARLISYIPQKTGINISMTVREVCLLGFNPHLRIFESYSSNMRQQVDKAIDSVGLAGLYNTDFLTLSEGQKQLCILARTLIEDTPLLLLDEPDSALDFANRHMLMKHITRISKNNKCVIM
;
A
#
# COMPACT_ATOMS: atom_id res chain seq x y z
N MET A 1 25.86 18.21 3.29
CA MET A 1 24.70 17.32 3.61
C MET A 1 24.58 16.41 2.41
N PRO A 2 24.57 15.07 2.56
CA PRO A 2 24.32 14.23 1.41
C PRO A 2 22.89 14.54 0.93
N ASP A 3 22.74 14.78 -0.36
CA ASP A 3 21.44 14.95 -1.01
C ASP A 3 20.59 13.75 -0.64
N LEU A 4 19.59 13.96 0.21
CA LEU A 4 18.56 12.97 0.51
C LEU A 4 17.90 12.65 -0.84
N ILE A 5 18.22 11.48 -1.41
CA ILE A 5 17.58 11.00 -2.63
C ILE A 5 16.10 10.87 -2.31
N VAL A 6 15.35 11.88 -2.70
CA VAL A 6 13.89 11.92 -2.51
C VAL A 6 13.27 10.85 -3.40
N PRO A 7 12.54 9.87 -2.87
CA PRO A 7 11.90 8.86 -3.70
C PRO A 7 11.02 9.49 -4.76
N THR A 8 11.25 9.12 -6.01
CA THR A 8 10.44 9.57 -7.14
C THR A 8 9.91 8.35 -7.87
N LEU A 9 8.60 8.26 -8.03
CA LEU A 9 7.98 7.31 -8.96
C LEU A 9 7.94 7.96 -10.34
N ASP A 10 8.51 7.29 -11.33
CA ASP A 10 8.49 7.66 -12.74
C ASP A 10 7.75 6.57 -13.51
N ILE A 11 6.67 6.95 -14.17
CA ILE A 11 5.85 6.11 -15.03
C ILE A 11 5.97 6.65 -16.45
N SER A 12 6.44 5.81 -17.37
CA SER A 12 6.69 6.19 -18.76
C SER A 12 5.95 5.26 -19.71
N ASP A 13 4.99 5.80 -20.46
CA ASP A 13 4.20 5.16 -21.53
C ASP A 13 3.54 3.85 -21.12
N VAL A 14 3.02 3.79 -19.88
CA VAL A 14 2.41 2.58 -19.34
C VAL A 14 1.04 2.35 -19.96
N SER A 15 0.87 1.15 -20.56
CA SER A 15 -0.38 0.66 -21.11
C SER A 15 -0.69 -0.74 -20.58
N VAL A 16 -1.95 -0.98 -20.20
CA VAL A 16 -2.43 -2.27 -19.65
C VAL A 16 -3.57 -2.79 -20.51
N TYR A 17 -3.45 -4.06 -20.91
CA TYR A 17 -4.47 -4.75 -21.71
C TYR A 17 -4.93 -6.03 -21.01
N TYR A 18 -6.24 -6.28 -21.07
CA TYR A 18 -6.87 -7.54 -20.65
C TYR A 18 -7.50 -8.18 -21.90
N GLY A 19 -6.78 -9.13 -22.53
CA GLY A 19 -7.12 -9.62 -23.86
C GLY A 19 -7.09 -8.46 -24.88
N HIS A 20 -8.21 -8.20 -25.55
CA HIS A 20 -8.33 -7.10 -26.52
C HIS A 20 -8.78 -5.77 -25.89
N LYS A 21 -9.12 -5.75 -24.59
CA LYS A 21 -9.60 -4.54 -23.92
C LYS A 21 -8.41 -3.75 -23.39
N CYS A 22 -8.26 -2.51 -23.89
CA CYS A 22 -7.35 -1.52 -23.31
C CYS A 22 -7.97 -0.99 -21.99
N ALA A 23 -7.28 -1.14 -20.89
CA ALA A 23 -7.70 -0.65 -19.58
C ALA A 23 -6.93 0.63 -19.18
N VAL A 24 -5.70 0.77 -19.64
CA VAL A 24 -4.84 1.96 -19.46
C VAL A 24 -4.06 2.14 -20.74
N GLU A 25 -3.95 3.37 -21.24
CA GLU A 25 -3.28 3.67 -22.50
C GLU A 25 -2.29 4.83 -22.33
N ASN A 26 -1.01 4.57 -22.63
CA ASN A 26 0.10 5.54 -22.72
C ASN A 26 0.18 6.54 -21.55
N VAL A 27 0.03 6.06 -20.32
CA VAL A 27 0.11 6.91 -19.12
C VAL A 27 1.55 7.19 -18.76
N SER A 28 1.89 8.47 -18.64
CA SER A 28 3.20 8.96 -18.20
C SER A 28 3.04 10.06 -17.16
N PHE A 29 3.70 9.92 -16.01
CA PHE A 29 3.80 10.97 -14.99
C PHE A 29 4.92 10.70 -13.99
N ASN A 30 5.30 11.74 -13.26
CA ASN A 30 6.25 11.69 -12.14
C ASN A 30 5.57 12.03 -10.83
N ALA A 31 5.90 11.28 -9.77
CA ALA A 31 5.45 11.56 -8.42
C ALA A 31 6.64 11.57 -7.44
N HIS A 32 6.66 12.57 -6.57
CA HIS A 32 7.76 12.82 -5.63
C HIS A 32 7.35 12.50 -4.19
N SER A 33 8.33 12.16 -3.36
CA SER A 33 8.08 11.99 -1.92
C SER A 33 7.67 13.32 -1.27
N GLY A 34 7.01 13.22 -0.13
CA GLY A 34 6.44 14.39 0.55
C GLY A 34 5.09 14.84 0.01
N HIS A 35 4.58 14.22 -1.06
CA HIS A 35 3.34 14.61 -1.74
C HIS A 35 2.32 13.48 -1.80
N ILE A 36 1.06 13.87 -1.91
CA ILE A 36 -0.07 12.98 -2.17
C ILE A 36 -0.59 13.29 -3.58
N TYR A 37 -0.63 12.29 -4.43
CA TYR A 37 -1.17 12.37 -5.79
C TYR A 37 -2.49 11.63 -5.86
N ALA A 38 -3.53 12.28 -6.37
CA ALA A 38 -4.83 11.67 -6.58
C ALA A 38 -5.04 11.32 -8.05
N ILE A 39 -5.37 10.05 -8.33
CA ILE A 39 -5.81 9.59 -9.65
C ILE A 39 -7.33 9.66 -9.68
N ILE A 40 -7.86 10.59 -10.45
CA ILE A 40 -9.30 10.85 -10.53
C ILE A 40 -9.85 10.26 -11.82
N GLY A 41 -10.99 9.59 -11.74
CA GLY A 41 -11.68 9.03 -12.91
C GLY A 41 -12.86 8.16 -12.49
N ASN A 42 -13.76 7.90 -13.45
CA ASN A 42 -14.94 7.06 -13.25
C ASN A 42 -14.58 5.63 -12.85
N ASN A 43 -15.54 4.91 -12.28
CA ASN A 43 -15.34 3.48 -11.98
C ASN A 43 -15.07 2.72 -13.28
N GLY A 44 -14.07 1.85 -13.23
CA GLY A 44 -13.65 1.07 -14.39
C GLY A 44 -12.74 1.80 -15.40
N CYS A 45 -12.29 3.05 -15.15
CA CYS A 45 -11.38 3.78 -16.04
C CYS A 45 -9.91 3.33 -15.96
N GLY A 46 -9.58 2.30 -15.15
CA GLY A 46 -8.23 1.73 -15.13
C GLY A 46 -7.36 2.11 -13.93
N LYS A 47 -7.86 2.85 -12.92
CA LYS A 47 -7.08 3.25 -11.72
C LYS A 47 -6.39 2.06 -11.05
N THR A 48 -7.15 1.03 -10.71
CA THR A 48 -6.63 -0.23 -10.13
C THR A 48 -5.64 -0.92 -11.07
N SER A 49 -5.88 -0.91 -12.38
CA SER A 49 -5.00 -1.53 -13.37
C SER A 49 -3.64 -0.82 -13.43
N LEU A 50 -3.64 0.51 -13.38
CA LEU A 50 -2.41 1.30 -13.33
C LEU A 50 -1.61 1.01 -12.04
N MET A 51 -2.27 0.97 -10.87
CA MET A 51 -1.61 0.61 -9.61
C MET A 51 -1.03 -0.80 -9.65
N LYS A 52 -1.76 -1.77 -10.24
CA LYS A 52 -1.25 -3.14 -10.43
C LYS A 52 -0.06 -3.20 -11.38
N ALA A 53 -0.04 -2.37 -12.42
CA ALA A 53 1.11 -2.24 -13.32
C ALA A 53 2.35 -1.72 -12.58
N VAL A 54 2.21 -0.64 -11.78
CA VAL A 54 3.30 -0.12 -10.93
C VAL A 54 3.87 -1.18 -10.00
N MET A 55 3.01 -2.02 -9.41
CA MET A 55 3.44 -3.14 -8.57
C MET A 55 3.98 -4.34 -9.38
N ASN A 56 3.91 -4.29 -10.71
CA ASN A 56 4.20 -5.41 -11.61
C ASN A 56 3.40 -6.69 -11.23
N LEU A 57 2.11 -6.50 -10.92
CA LEU A 57 1.14 -7.57 -10.64
C LEU A 57 0.26 -7.89 -11.85
N THR A 58 0.36 -7.10 -12.92
CA THR A 58 -0.28 -7.35 -14.21
C THR A 58 0.71 -7.05 -15.34
N GLY A 59 0.56 -7.73 -16.48
CA GLY A 59 1.32 -7.43 -17.68
C GLY A 59 1.01 -6.01 -18.17
N HIS A 60 2.04 -5.28 -18.57
CA HIS A 60 1.92 -3.92 -19.09
C HIS A 60 3.07 -3.63 -20.07
N ASN A 61 2.85 -2.67 -20.96
CA ASN A 61 3.90 -2.03 -21.75
C ASN A 61 4.37 -0.77 -21.00
N GLY A 62 5.47 -0.18 -21.44
CA GLY A 62 6.06 0.98 -20.79
C GLY A 62 6.97 0.58 -19.62
N ILE A 63 7.35 1.53 -18.79
CA ILE A 63 8.33 1.32 -17.71
C ILE A 63 7.88 2.06 -16.45
N CYS A 64 7.97 1.37 -15.31
CA CYS A 64 7.81 1.97 -13.98
C CYS A 64 9.15 1.99 -13.25
N ARG A 65 9.58 3.15 -12.76
CA ARG A 65 10.81 3.29 -11.98
C ARG A 65 10.52 3.91 -10.61
N LEU A 66 11.18 3.40 -9.59
CA LEU A 66 11.21 4.04 -8.27
C LEU A 66 12.67 4.36 -7.91
N ASN A 67 12.96 5.62 -7.63
CA ASN A 67 14.33 6.13 -7.41
C ASN A 67 15.29 5.73 -8.54
N GLY A 68 14.86 5.86 -9.78
CA GLY A 68 15.61 5.49 -10.99
C GLY A 68 15.76 3.99 -11.23
N LYS A 69 15.27 3.12 -10.34
CA LYS A 69 15.36 1.67 -10.47
C LYS A 69 14.07 1.10 -11.08
N THR A 70 14.23 0.34 -12.16
CA THR A 70 13.13 -0.31 -12.89
C THR A 70 12.46 -1.39 -12.04
N LEU A 71 11.16 -1.23 -11.77
CA LEU A 71 10.40 -2.11 -10.87
C LEU A 71 10.19 -3.51 -11.47
N GLU A 72 10.04 -3.60 -12.78
CA GLU A 72 9.83 -4.87 -13.51
C GLU A 72 11.03 -5.83 -13.36
N LYS A 73 12.24 -5.29 -13.21
CA LYS A 73 13.47 -6.07 -13.03
C LYS A 73 13.72 -6.51 -11.59
N MET A 74 12.86 -6.11 -10.65
CA MET A 74 13.01 -6.46 -9.24
C MET A 74 12.29 -7.76 -8.89
N SER A 75 12.85 -8.55 -7.97
CA SER A 75 12.13 -9.65 -7.36
C SER A 75 10.93 -9.15 -6.55
N VAL A 76 9.90 -10.00 -6.39
CA VAL A 76 8.70 -9.70 -5.58
C VAL A 76 9.08 -9.19 -4.18
N LYS A 77 10.02 -9.86 -3.52
CA LYS A 77 10.47 -9.47 -2.17
C LYS A 77 11.13 -8.08 -2.14
N LYS A 78 11.90 -7.71 -3.18
CA LYS A 78 12.49 -6.36 -3.28
C LYS A 78 11.43 -5.30 -3.50
N ARG A 79 10.43 -5.55 -4.36
CA ARG A 79 9.31 -4.61 -4.57
C ARG A 79 8.47 -4.43 -3.32
N ALA A 80 8.18 -5.51 -2.59
CA ALA A 80 7.42 -5.46 -1.33
C ALA A 80 8.10 -4.64 -0.22
N ARG A 81 9.41 -4.38 -0.32
CA ARG A 81 10.14 -3.45 0.58
C ARG A 81 10.05 -1.98 0.14
N LEU A 82 9.53 -1.74 -1.04
CA LEU A 82 9.50 -0.41 -1.65
C LEU A 82 8.08 0.11 -1.85
N ILE A 83 7.10 -0.78 -1.93
CA ILE A 83 5.72 -0.44 -2.27
C ILE A 83 4.78 -1.13 -1.29
N SER A 84 4.00 -0.34 -0.56
CA SER A 84 2.82 -0.79 0.18
C SER A 84 1.57 -0.54 -0.64
N TYR A 85 0.58 -1.41 -0.50
CA TYR A 85 -0.67 -1.31 -1.22
C TYR A 85 -1.88 -1.57 -0.31
N ILE A 86 -2.80 -0.63 -0.31
CA ILE A 86 -4.11 -0.78 0.30
C ILE A 86 -5.13 -0.98 -0.83
N PRO A 87 -5.66 -2.20 -1.02
CA PRO A 87 -6.65 -2.47 -2.05
C PRO A 87 -8.05 -1.97 -1.64
N GLN A 88 -8.91 -1.74 -2.62
CA GLN A 88 -10.32 -1.41 -2.39
C GLN A 88 -11.05 -2.49 -1.56
N LYS A 89 -10.74 -3.76 -1.82
CA LYS A 89 -11.25 -4.90 -1.04
C LYS A 89 -10.08 -5.73 -0.53
N THR A 90 -10.14 -6.08 0.74
CA THR A 90 -9.13 -6.95 1.33
C THR A 90 -9.29 -8.38 0.79
N GLY A 91 -8.21 -8.97 0.30
CA GLY A 91 -8.21 -10.35 -0.23
C GLY A 91 -7.88 -11.41 0.83
N ILE A 92 -7.99 -11.10 2.13
CA ILE A 92 -7.71 -12.04 3.22
C ILE A 92 -8.97 -12.88 3.48
N ASN A 93 -8.92 -14.16 3.11
CA ASN A 93 -10.02 -15.11 3.22
C ASN A 93 -9.69 -16.28 4.17
N ILE A 94 -8.67 -16.13 4.99
CA ILE A 94 -8.25 -17.11 5.99
C ILE A 94 -8.43 -16.51 7.39
N SER A 95 -8.76 -17.34 8.37
CA SER A 95 -8.88 -16.93 9.77
C SER A 95 -7.48 -16.55 10.30
N MET A 96 -7.33 -15.29 10.67
CA MET A 96 -6.14 -14.70 11.28
C MET A 96 -6.58 -13.61 12.24
N THR A 97 -5.88 -13.46 13.34
CA THR A 97 -6.12 -12.33 14.25
C THR A 97 -5.65 -11.01 13.63
N VAL A 98 -6.22 -9.90 14.08
CA VAL A 98 -5.78 -8.54 13.70
C VAL A 98 -4.26 -8.39 13.87
N ARG A 99 -3.71 -8.88 14.99
CA ARG A 99 -2.26 -8.86 15.25
C ARG A 99 -1.48 -9.65 14.21
N GLU A 100 -1.94 -10.85 13.83
CA GLU A 100 -1.27 -11.66 12.81
C GLU A 100 -1.30 -11.01 11.46
N VAL A 101 -2.42 -10.42 11.04
CA VAL A 101 -2.50 -9.65 9.79
C VAL A 101 -1.51 -8.49 9.77
N CYS A 102 -1.38 -7.76 10.89
CA CYS A 102 -0.42 -6.66 10.98
C CYS A 102 1.04 -7.16 10.98
N LEU A 103 1.33 -8.30 11.62
CA LEU A 103 2.66 -8.92 11.61
C LEU A 103 3.15 -9.26 10.21
N LEU A 104 2.26 -9.56 9.27
CA LEU A 104 2.62 -9.80 7.86
C LEU A 104 3.36 -8.62 7.22
N GLY A 105 3.20 -7.39 7.75
CA GLY A 105 3.94 -6.21 7.30
C GLY A 105 5.46 -6.36 7.41
N PHE A 106 5.97 -7.19 8.32
CA PHE A 106 7.40 -7.45 8.45
C PHE A 106 7.93 -8.52 7.47
N ASN A 107 7.06 -9.32 6.82
CA ASN A 107 7.48 -10.46 5.99
C ASN A 107 8.50 -10.10 4.89
N PRO A 108 8.43 -8.96 4.21
CA PRO A 108 9.43 -8.60 3.21
C PRO A 108 10.85 -8.49 3.79
N HIS A 109 10.96 -8.20 5.08
CA HIS A 109 12.25 -7.98 5.77
C HIS A 109 12.79 -9.23 6.45
N LEU A 110 11.93 -10.20 6.78
CA LEU A 110 12.33 -11.44 7.45
C LEU A 110 13.09 -12.39 6.52
N ARG A 111 13.97 -13.21 7.10
CA ARG A 111 14.57 -14.38 6.44
C ARG A 111 13.57 -15.54 6.45
N ILE A 112 13.82 -16.54 5.62
CA ILE A 112 13.05 -17.80 5.64
C ILE A 112 13.22 -18.43 7.02
N PHE A 113 12.11 -18.81 7.67
CA PHE A 113 12.03 -19.37 9.02
C PHE A 113 12.41 -18.41 10.17
N GLU A 114 12.56 -17.11 9.91
CA GLU A 114 12.74 -16.12 10.97
C GLU A 114 11.40 -15.85 11.69
N SER A 115 11.42 -15.92 13.02
CA SER A 115 10.25 -15.64 13.85
C SER A 115 10.12 -14.15 14.18
N TYR A 116 8.89 -13.69 14.40
CA TYR A 116 8.64 -12.32 14.86
C TYR A 116 9.17 -12.09 16.26
N SER A 117 10.01 -11.07 16.44
CA SER A 117 10.58 -10.69 17.73
C SER A 117 9.53 -10.03 18.65
N SER A 118 9.83 -9.93 19.95
CA SER A 118 8.99 -9.19 20.90
C SER A 118 8.86 -7.71 20.55
N ASN A 119 9.91 -7.09 20.01
CA ASN A 119 9.88 -5.71 19.55
C ASN A 119 8.93 -5.52 18.36
N MET A 120 8.93 -6.44 17.39
CA MET A 120 7.98 -6.42 16.26
C MET A 120 6.53 -6.50 16.75
N ARG A 121 6.25 -7.37 17.73
CA ARG A 121 4.92 -7.49 18.34
C ARG A 121 4.47 -6.19 19.03
N GLN A 122 5.36 -5.53 19.76
CA GLN A 122 5.07 -4.23 20.37
C GLN A 122 4.82 -3.12 19.32
N GLN A 123 5.56 -3.12 18.20
CA GLN A 123 5.32 -2.18 17.11
C GLN A 123 3.95 -2.41 16.47
N VAL A 124 3.55 -3.67 16.30
CA VAL A 124 2.22 -4.04 15.80
C VAL A 124 1.13 -3.54 16.75
N ASP A 125 1.26 -3.77 18.06
CA ASP A 125 0.25 -3.32 19.03
C ASP A 125 0.10 -1.78 18.97
N LYS A 126 1.20 -1.03 18.92
CA LYS A 126 1.16 0.43 18.74
C LYS A 126 0.51 0.86 17.43
N ALA A 127 0.76 0.14 16.33
CA ALA A 127 0.13 0.45 15.04
C ALA A 127 -1.38 0.21 15.10
N ILE A 128 -1.83 -0.91 15.68
CA ILE A 128 -3.25 -1.24 15.89
C ILE A 128 -3.94 -0.16 16.74
N ASP A 129 -3.32 0.28 17.84
CA ASP A 129 -3.85 1.35 18.69
C ASP A 129 -3.98 2.68 17.94
N SER A 130 -2.97 3.00 17.12
CA SER A 130 -2.92 4.27 16.39
C SER A 130 -4.05 4.42 15.36
N VAL A 131 -4.59 3.31 14.86
CA VAL A 131 -5.71 3.30 13.92
C VAL A 131 -7.08 3.06 14.59
N GLY A 132 -7.14 3.11 15.92
CA GLY A 132 -8.39 3.00 16.69
C GLY A 132 -8.93 1.57 16.83
N LEU A 133 -8.09 0.54 16.66
CA LEU A 133 -8.45 -0.87 16.83
C LEU A 133 -7.98 -1.46 18.18
N ALA A 134 -7.70 -0.59 19.17
CA ALA A 134 -7.36 -1.02 20.52
C ALA A 134 -8.41 -2.01 21.08
N GLY A 135 -7.92 -3.09 21.69
CA GLY A 135 -8.79 -4.16 22.22
C GLY A 135 -9.16 -5.26 21.20
N LEU A 136 -8.92 -5.06 19.90
CA LEU A 136 -9.24 -6.04 18.87
C LEU A 136 -8.05 -6.92 18.44
N TYR A 137 -6.93 -6.90 19.16
CA TYR A 137 -5.68 -7.57 18.77
C TYR A 137 -5.84 -9.05 18.43
N ASN A 138 -6.66 -9.76 19.20
CA ASN A 138 -6.90 -11.21 19.08
C ASN A 138 -8.23 -11.54 18.37
N THR A 139 -8.94 -10.53 17.87
CA THR A 139 -10.18 -10.71 17.11
C THR A 139 -9.86 -11.28 15.74
N ASP A 140 -10.64 -12.22 15.25
CA ASP A 140 -10.52 -12.75 13.89
C ASP A 140 -10.82 -11.64 12.88
N PHE A 141 -9.89 -11.42 11.96
CA PHE A 141 -10.00 -10.43 10.89
C PHE A 141 -11.28 -10.62 10.06
N LEU A 142 -11.72 -11.85 9.84
CA LEU A 142 -12.93 -12.13 9.05
C LEU A 142 -14.21 -11.61 9.71
N THR A 143 -14.22 -11.51 11.03
CA THR A 143 -15.40 -11.03 11.80
C THR A 143 -15.48 -9.51 11.91
N LEU A 144 -14.43 -8.79 11.50
CA LEU A 144 -14.41 -7.35 11.52
C LEU A 144 -15.39 -6.74 10.51
N SER A 145 -15.92 -5.53 10.81
CA SER A 145 -16.61 -4.73 9.80
C SER A 145 -15.65 -4.34 8.66
N GLU A 146 -16.16 -4.03 7.49
CA GLU A 146 -15.31 -3.62 6.35
C GLU A 146 -14.45 -2.40 6.68
N GLY A 147 -14.99 -1.44 7.46
CA GLY A 147 -14.22 -0.30 7.93
C GLY A 147 -13.07 -0.71 8.87
N GLN A 148 -13.32 -1.63 9.81
CA GLN A 148 -12.28 -2.15 10.69
C GLN A 148 -11.22 -2.96 9.92
N LYS A 149 -11.62 -3.72 8.89
CA LYS A 149 -10.69 -4.40 7.99
C LYS A 149 -9.75 -3.41 7.29
N GLN A 150 -10.30 -2.31 6.76
CA GLN A 150 -9.49 -1.25 6.13
C GLN A 150 -8.51 -0.62 7.12
N LEU A 151 -8.94 -0.34 8.35
CA LEU A 151 -8.05 0.19 9.39
C LEU A 151 -6.96 -0.83 9.79
N CYS A 152 -7.28 -2.12 9.83
CA CYS A 152 -6.29 -3.18 10.07
C CYS A 152 -5.24 -3.22 8.94
N ILE A 153 -5.65 -3.11 7.67
CA ILE A 153 -4.72 -3.04 6.54
C ILE A 153 -3.88 -1.75 6.60
N LEU A 154 -4.46 -0.63 7.04
CA LEU A 154 -3.69 0.60 7.28
C LEU A 154 -2.63 0.38 8.36
N ALA A 155 -2.97 -0.27 9.50
CA ALA A 155 -2.01 -0.61 10.54
C ALA A 155 -0.86 -1.47 10.01
N ARG A 156 -1.17 -2.50 9.20
CA ARG A 156 -0.15 -3.31 8.50
C ARG A 156 0.75 -2.44 7.63
N THR A 157 0.18 -1.52 6.86
CA THR A 157 0.92 -0.61 5.98
C THR A 157 1.87 0.32 6.75
N LEU A 158 1.48 0.76 7.95
CA LEU A 158 2.37 1.52 8.84
C LEU A 158 3.59 0.70 9.28
N ILE A 159 3.43 -0.62 9.45
CA ILE A 159 4.52 -1.56 9.77
C ILE A 159 5.43 -1.81 8.56
N GLU A 160 4.88 -1.91 7.35
CA GLU A 160 5.65 -2.10 6.12
C GLU A 160 6.67 -0.98 5.87
N ASP A 161 6.33 0.24 6.27
CA ASP A 161 7.17 1.45 6.28
C ASP A 161 7.89 1.73 4.93
N THR A 162 7.19 1.53 3.81
CA THR A 162 7.75 1.65 2.46
C THR A 162 7.82 3.11 1.97
N PRO A 163 8.72 3.44 1.02
CA PRO A 163 8.81 4.78 0.43
C PRO A 163 7.63 5.15 -0.50
N LEU A 164 6.93 4.17 -1.09
CA LEU A 164 5.77 4.38 -1.94
C LEU A 164 4.55 3.69 -1.34
N LEU A 165 3.45 4.43 -1.20
CA LEU A 165 2.15 3.92 -0.77
C LEU A 165 1.13 4.12 -1.89
N LEU A 166 0.52 3.03 -2.32
CA LEU A 166 -0.58 3.01 -3.28
C LEU A 166 -1.88 2.69 -2.55
N LEU A 167 -2.93 3.47 -2.80
CA LEU A 167 -4.23 3.37 -2.14
C LEU A 167 -5.32 3.30 -3.21
N ASP A 168 -6.02 2.19 -3.30
CA ASP A 168 -7.09 1.98 -4.29
C ASP A 168 -8.45 2.15 -3.63
N GLU A 169 -9.04 3.33 -3.76
CA GLU A 169 -10.32 3.72 -3.14
C GLU A 169 -10.40 3.37 -1.63
N PRO A 170 -9.42 3.80 -0.81
CA PRO A 170 -9.24 3.29 0.55
C PRO A 170 -10.34 3.71 1.53
N ASP A 171 -11.19 4.65 1.15
CA ASP A 171 -12.25 5.23 1.98
C ASP A 171 -13.65 4.72 1.62
N SER A 172 -13.78 3.86 0.61
CA SER A 172 -15.07 3.42 0.07
C SER A 172 -15.97 2.68 1.08
N ALA A 173 -15.38 2.03 2.09
CA ALA A 173 -16.08 1.27 3.13
C ALA A 173 -16.10 1.98 4.51
N LEU A 174 -15.58 3.21 4.59
CA LEU A 174 -15.40 3.92 5.85
C LEU A 174 -16.54 4.92 6.11
N ASP A 175 -16.99 4.99 7.36
CA ASP A 175 -17.81 6.10 7.85
C ASP A 175 -16.98 7.40 7.93
N PHE A 176 -17.64 8.52 8.23
CA PHE A 176 -17.02 9.84 8.25
C PHE A 176 -15.85 9.93 9.24
N ALA A 177 -15.97 9.37 10.44
CA ALA A 177 -14.94 9.44 11.47
C ALA A 177 -13.71 8.64 11.08
N ASN A 178 -13.90 7.41 10.60
CA ASN A 178 -12.83 6.53 10.13
C ASN A 178 -12.15 7.07 8.86
N ARG A 179 -12.91 7.70 7.96
CA ARG A 179 -12.35 8.39 6.78
C ARG A 179 -11.44 9.55 7.20
N HIS A 180 -11.86 10.36 8.16
CA HIS A 180 -11.02 11.43 8.70
C HIS A 180 -9.72 10.89 9.32
N MET A 181 -9.82 9.81 10.10
CA MET A 181 -8.66 9.14 10.68
C MET A 181 -7.70 8.61 9.60
N LEU A 182 -8.22 7.94 8.59
CA LEU A 182 -7.43 7.45 7.44
C LEU A 182 -6.67 8.60 6.78
N MET A 183 -7.35 9.71 6.43
CA MET A 183 -6.72 10.85 5.77
C MET A 183 -5.65 11.52 6.64
N LYS A 184 -5.85 11.56 7.96
CA LYS A 184 -4.84 12.03 8.92
C LYS A 184 -3.57 11.16 8.88
N HIS A 185 -3.73 9.83 8.83
CA HIS A 185 -2.58 8.91 8.71
C HIS A 185 -1.88 9.05 7.36
N ILE A 186 -2.62 9.11 6.26
CA ILE A 186 -2.08 9.32 4.91
C ILE A 186 -1.26 10.61 4.84
N THR A 187 -1.80 11.71 5.38
CA THR A 187 -1.10 13.00 5.45
C THR A 187 0.19 12.91 6.28
N ARG A 188 0.17 12.18 7.41
CA ARG A 188 1.36 11.97 8.23
C ARG A 188 2.41 11.15 7.50
N ILE A 189 1.99 10.09 6.80
CA ILE A 189 2.87 9.24 5.97
C ILE A 189 3.57 10.09 4.92
N SER A 190 2.84 10.91 4.16
CA SER A 190 3.41 11.80 3.15
C SER A 190 4.42 12.77 3.77
N LYS A 191 4.09 13.44 4.88
CA LYS A 191 5.01 14.35 5.58
C LYS A 191 6.30 13.70 6.06
N ASN A 192 6.33 12.38 6.23
CA ASN A 192 7.52 11.60 6.55
C ASN A 192 8.33 11.23 5.28
N ASN A 193 8.30 12.09 4.28
CA ASN A 193 9.05 11.99 3.04
C ASN A 193 8.73 10.73 2.21
N LYS A 194 7.47 10.28 2.25
CA LYS A 194 6.96 9.18 1.44
C LYS A 194 6.12 9.70 0.28
N CYS A 195 6.12 8.98 -0.83
CA CYS A 195 5.24 9.22 -1.96
C CYS A 195 3.92 8.47 -1.75
N VAL A 196 2.80 9.15 -1.91
CA VAL A 196 1.46 8.55 -1.78
C VAL A 196 0.69 8.76 -3.08
N ILE A 197 0.10 7.69 -3.59
CA ILE A 197 -0.81 7.72 -4.76
C ILE A 197 -2.14 7.09 -4.35
N MET A 198 -3.24 7.80 -4.59
CA MET A 198 -4.58 7.34 -4.25
C MET A 198 -5.59 7.61 -5.37
#